data_161868ccaddf6ff2e9e0df4c37c1282e
#
_entry.id   161868ccaddf6ff2e9e0df4c37c1282e
#
_cell.length_a   1.000
_cell.length_b   1.000
_cell.length_c   1.000
_cell.angle_alpha   90.00
_cell.angle_beta   90.00
_cell.angle_gamma   90.00
#
_symmetry.space_group_name_H-M   'P 1'
#
loop_
_entity.id
_entity.type
_entity.pdbx_description
1 polymer ?
#
loop_
_entity_poly.entity_id
_entity_poly.type
_entity_poly.pdbx_seq_one_letter_code
_entity_poly.pdbx_strand_id
1 'polypeptide(L)'
;MEMEATGKSKGEWIFSAPFERTVDYLSDQKKILGFNPFCHNVELTDEEDVYRWHFRVTDPQNNPFDVLFYVHQSHELLVALPEELQTLDPAELDDDTISRHTVGRKIKWHHHQLSNPVDDPKNHVFEGNAFADMVMEAMEPEKTKVHFDLRIDVSFVLYPAFRILPEPIIRTMTNAGMSMIMQTATNKMFHSISKDFGGIHHA
;
A
#
# COMPACT_ATOMS: atom_id res chain seq x y z
N MET A 1 12.61 -16.42 -20.19
CA MET A 1 11.20 -16.68 -19.87
C MET A 1 10.79 -15.55 -18.95
N GLU A 2 9.82 -14.78 -19.35
CA GLU A 2 9.20 -13.74 -18.52
C GLU A 2 8.25 -14.41 -17.51
N MET A 3 8.24 -13.93 -16.30
CA MET A 3 7.39 -14.41 -15.21
C MET A 3 6.77 -13.25 -14.48
N GLU A 4 5.55 -13.44 -14.05
CA GLU A 4 4.88 -12.56 -13.11
C GLU A 4 4.94 -13.14 -11.70
N ALA A 5 5.21 -12.29 -10.71
CA ALA A 5 5.13 -12.63 -9.30
C ALA A 5 4.19 -11.67 -8.57
N THR A 6 3.39 -12.25 -7.70
CA THR A 6 2.49 -11.51 -6.81
C THR A 6 2.98 -11.62 -5.37
N GLY A 7 3.21 -10.47 -4.74
CA GLY A 7 3.44 -10.38 -3.31
C GLY A 7 2.24 -9.79 -2.60
N LYS A 8 2.00 -10.24 -1.37
CA LYS A 8 0.93 -9.74 -0.52
C LYS A 8 1.42 -9.50 0.89
N SER A 9 0.93 -8.46 1.53
CA SER A 9 1.08 -8.26 2.96
C SER A 9 -0.17 -7.64 3.55
N LYS A 10 -0.47 -7.97 4.79
CA LYS A 10 -1.60 -7.42 5.52
C LYS A 10 -1.32 -7.37 7.01
N GLY A 11 -2.03 -6.51 7.71
CA GLY A 11 -1.93 -6.41 9.14
C GLY A 11 -2.98 -5.49 9.74
N GLU A 12 -3.00 -5.49 11.06
CA GLU A 12 -3.92 -4.72 11.86
C GLU A 12 -3.14 -4.07 13.00
N TRP A 13 -3.38 -2.78 13.24
CA TRP A 13 -2.72 -2.00 14.28
C TRP A 13 -3.71 -1.09 14.99
N ILE A 14 -3.49 -0.87 16.29
CA ILE A 14 -4.26 0.09 17.08
C ILE A 14 -3.34 1.26 17.43
N PHE A 15 -3.71 2.44 16.98
CA PHE A 15 -3.03 3.69 17.28
C PHE A 15 -3.65 4.34 18.50
N SER A 16 -2.82 4.75 19.48
CA SER A 16 -3.25 5.54 20.64
C SER A 16 -3.33 7.01 20.27
N ALA A 17 -4.24 7.34 19.36
CA ALA A 17 -4.47 8.69 18.87
C ALA A 17 -5.90 8.84 18.33
N PRO A 18 -6.46 10.07 18.33
CA PRO A 18 -7.75 10.36 17.73
C PRO A 18 -7.80 10.01 16.25
N PHE A 19 -8.98 9.66 15.78
CA PHE A 19 -9.23 9.24 14.41
C PHE A 19 -8.69 10.22 13.36
N GLU A 20 -9.07 11.50 13.44
CA GLU A 20 -8.66 12.50 12.44
C GLU A 20 -7.14 12.68 12.39
N ARG A 21 -6.49 12.72 13.55
CA ARG A 21 -5.03 12.80 13.63
C ARG A 21 -4.34 11.59 12.98
N THR A 22 -4.93 10.40 13.16
CA THR A 22 -4.40 9.16 12.56
C THR A 22 -4.59 9.18 11.05
N VAL A 23 -5.75 9.63 10.57
CA VAL A 23 -6.04 9.80 9.15
C VAL A 23 -5.06 10.76 8.50
N ASP A 24 -4.88 11.95 9.06
CA ASP A 24 -3.97 12.97 8.52
C ASP A 24 -2.54 12.44 8.43
N TYR A 25 -2.08 11.75 9.48
CA TYR A 25 -0.73 11.19 9.52
C TYR A 25 -0.52 10.09 8.47
N LEU A 26 -1.48 9.16 8.33
CA LEU A 26 -1.36 8.02 7.43
C LEU A 26 -1.70 8.35 5.97
N SER A 27 -2.28 9.52 5.71
CA SER A 27 -2.53 10.01 4.35
C SER A 27 -1.27 10.51 3.64
N ASP A 28 -0.21 10.82 4.39
CA ASP A 28 1.08 11.25 3.81
C ASP A 28 1.90 10.05 3.33
N GLN A 29 1.70 9.64 2.07
CA GLN A 29 2.41 8.52 1.46
C GLN A 29 3.93 8.65 1.57
N LYS A 30 4.47 9.84 1.33
CA LYS A 30 5.91 10.08 1.34
C LYS A 30 6.48 9.80 2.73
N LYS A 31 5.76 10.26 3.75
CA LYS A 31 6.15 10.05 5.15
C LYS A 31 6.09 8.58 5.53
N ILE A 32 4.95 7.93 5.34
CA ILE A 32 4.75 6.55 5.82
C ILE A 32 5.58 5.53 5.05
N LEU A 33 5.69 5.68 3.73
CA LEU A 33 6.55 4.81 2.93
C LEU A 33 8.04 5.04 3.18
N GLY A 34 8.43 6.23 3.63
CA GLY A 34 9.79 6.49 4.08
C GLY A 34 10.27 5.61 5.25
N PHE A 35 9.34 5.00 5.99
CA PHE A 35 9.64 3.99 7.01
C PHE A 35 9.79 2.56 6.46
N ASN A 36 9.45 2.34 5.19
CA ASN A 36 9.64 1.03 4.57
C ASN A 36 11.13 0.83 4.23
N PRO A 37 11.76 -0.28 4.69
CA PRO A 37 13.21 -0.47 4.54
C PRO A 37 13.68 -0.60 3.08
N PHE A 38 12.78 -0.85 2.14
CA PHE A 38 13.11 -0.96 0.72
C PHE A 38 12.72 0.30 -0.08
N CYS A 39 11.98 1.22 0.53
CA CYS A 39 11.61 2.46 -0.13
C CYS A 39 12.83 3.37 -0.27
N HIS A 40 13.18 3.70 -1.50
CA HIS A 40 14.27 4.61 -1.81
C HIS A 40 13.78 6.05 -1.94
N ASN A 41 12.62 6.23 -2.59
CA ASN A 41 12.02 7.54 -2.78
C ASN A 41 10.52 7.45 -3.08
N VAL A 42 9.79 8.51 -2.73
CA VAL A 42 8.39 8.74 -3.11
C VAL A 42 8.26 10.16 -3.61
N GLU A 43 7.82 10.34 -4.83
CA GLU A 43 7.67 11.63 -5.49
C GLU A 43 6.29 11.77 -6.13
N LEU A 44 5.73 12.98 -6.04
CA LEU A 44 4.56 13.34 -6.83
C LEU A 44 4.98 13.45 -8.30
N THR A 45 4.18 12.93 -9.21
CA THR A 45 4.38 13.09 -10.66
C THR A 45 3.74 14.38 -11.16
N ASP A 46 3.86 14.63 -12.47
CA ASP A 46 3.16 15.75 -13.11
C ASP A 46 1.65 15.48 -13.31
N GLU A 47 1.20 14.25 -13.08
CA GLU A 47 -0.21 13.88 -13.10
C GLU A 47 -0.83 14.03 -11.71
N GLU A 48 -2.07 14.52 -11.64
CA GLU A 48 -2.77 14.85 -10.40
C GLU A 48 -2.93 13.62 -9.51
N ASP A 49 -2.56 13.73 -8.22
CA ASP A 49 -2.63 12.70 -7.19
C ASP A 49 -1.91 11.38 -7.54
N VAL A 50 -0.99 11.40 -8.50
CA VAL A 50 -0.20 10.24 -8.90
C VAL A 50 1.21 10.34 -8.31
N TYR A 51 1.58 9.33 -7.55
CA TYR A 51 2.88 9.22 -6.91
C TYR A 51 3.72 8.14 -7.59
N ARG A 52 5.01 8.42 -7.77
CA ARG A 52 6.01 7.44 -8.15
C ARG A 52 6.65 6.88 -6.89
N TRP A 53 6.44 5.60 -6.63
CA TRP A 53 7.14 4.88 -5.58
C TRP A 53 8.36 4.19 -6.18
N HIS A 54 9.53 4.48 -5.63
CA HIS A 54 10.78 3.88 -6.04
C HIS A 54 11.30 2.98 -4.91
N PHE A 55 11.32 1.68 -5.14
CA PHE A 55 11.87 0.69 -4.23
C PHE A 55 13.17 0.13 -4.78
N ARG A 56 14.12 -0.10 -3.91
CA ARG A 56 15.39 -0.72 -4.23
C ARG A 56 15.57 -1.98 -3.40
N VAL A 57 15.82 -3.09 -4.07
CA VAL A 57 16.12 -4.38 -3.47
C VAL A 57 17.40 -4.93 -4.06
N THR A 58 18.02 -5.89 -3.37
CA THR A 58 19.24 -6.55 -3.84
C THR A 58 18.98 -8.04 -4.06
N ASP A 59 19.53 -8.56 -5.12
CA ASP A 59 19.52 -10.01 -5.37
C ASP A 59 20.48 -10.73 -4.41
N PRO A 60 20.47 -12.09 -4.36
CA PRO A 60 21.39 -12.86 -3.52
C PRO A 60 22.87 -12.67 -3.84
N GLN A 61 23.19 -12.09 -5.00
CA GLN A 61 24.55 -11.75 -5.43
C GLN A 61 24.92 -10.30 -5.09
N ASN A 62 24.03 -9.61 -4.37
CA ASN A 62 24.17 -8.22 -3.95
C ASN A 62 24.12 -7.20 -5.11
N ASN A 63 23.49 -7.55 -6.24
CA ASN A 63 23.21 -6.59 -7.30
C ASN A 63 21.93 -5.84 -6.98
N PRO A 64 21.95 -4.49 -6.98
CA PRO A 64 20.74 -3.72 -6.78
C PRO A 64 19.85 -3.77 -8.03
N PHE A 65 18.55 -3.84 -7.82
CA PHE A 65 17.56 -3.58 -8.83
C PHE A 65 16.45 -2.68 -8.28
N ASP A 66 15.93 -1.86 -9.15
CA ASP A 66 14.95 -0.85 -8.82
C ASP A 66 13.58 -1.30 -9.34
N VAL A 67 12.54 -1.07 -8.53
CA VAL A 67 11.15 -1.31 -8.92
C VAL A 67 10.38 -0.01 -8.77
N LEU A 68 9.69 0.38 -9.82
CA LEU A 68 8.85 1.57 -9.86
C LEU A 68 7.38 1.17 -9.84
N PHE A 69 6.61 1.88 -9.03
CA PHE A 69 5.16 1.81 -9.02
C PHE A 69 4.61 3.20 -9.21
N TYR A 70 3.63 3.35 -10.08
CA TYR A 70 2.86 4.58 -10.23
C TYR A 70 1.50 4.37 -9.59
N VAL A 71 1.20 5.18 -8.59
CA VAL A 71 0.09 4.94 -7.68
C VAL A 71 -0.73 6.20 -7.51
N HIS A 72 -2.01 6.09 -7.82
CA HIS A 72 -2.99 7.12 -7.51
C HIS A 72 -3.58 6.86 -6.13
N GLN A 73 -3.71 7.91 -5.30
CA GLN A 73 -4.34 7.85 -3.99
C GLN A 73 -5.75 8.42 -4.05
N SER A 74 -6.69 7.70 -3.48
CA SER A 74 -8.06 8.19 -3.27
C SER A 74 -8.53 7.94 -1.85
N HIS A 75 -9.52 8.71 -1.42
CA HIS A 75 -10.11 8.64 -0.09
C HIS A 75 -11.60 8.34 -0.18
N GLU A 76 -12.08 7.47 0.70
CA GLU A 76 -13.47 7.09 0.80
C GLU A 76 -13.91 7.15 2.27
N LEU A 77 -15.04 7.80 2.54
CA LEU A 77 -15.64 7.78 3.87
C LEU A 77 -16.42 6.48 4.06
N LEU A 78 -16.25 5.86 5.22
CA LEU A 78 -17.04 4.72 5.63
C LEU A 78 -18.18 5.22 6.52
N VAL A 79 -19.39 5.13 6.00
CA VAL A 79 -20.59 5.66 6.65
C VAL A 79 -21.50 4.49 7.06
N ALA A 80 -21.86 4.39 8.33
CA ALA A 80 -22.80 3.42 8.86
C ALA A 80 -24.18 4.10 9.05
N LEU A 81 -24.98 4.14 7.99
CA LEU A 81 -26.31 4.72 8.03
C LEU A 81 -27.30 3.82 8.78
N PRO A 82 -28.20 4.37 9.63
CA PRO A 82 -29.35 3.69 10.17
C PRO A 82 -30.25 3.13 9.05
N GLU A 83 -30.99 2.06 9.31
CA GLU A 83 -31.85 1.40 8.31
C GLU A 83 -32.78 2.39 7.59
N GLU A 84 -33.27 3.39 8.30
CA GLU A 84 -34.21 4.41 7.78
C GLU A 84 -33.57 5.29 6.68
N LEU A 85 -32.25 5.49 6.76
CA LEU A 85 -31.50 6.32 5.80
C LEU A 85 -30.83 5.51 4.69
N GLN A 86 -30.75 4.19 4.84
CA GLN A 86 -30.13 3.31 3.83
C GLN A 86 -30.91 3.24 2.50
N THR A 87 -32.18 3.63 2.52
CA THR A 87 -33.03 3.65 1.33
C THR A 87 -32.91 4.93 0.51
N LEU A 88 -32.25 5.97 1.05
CA LEU A 88 -32.03 7.24 0.35
C LEU A 88 -30.82 7.12 -0.61
N ASP A 89 -30.87 7.89 -1.69
CA ASP A 89 -29.70 8.04 -2.55
C ASP A 89 -28.59 8.74 -1.75
N PRO A 90 -27.34 8.22 -1.75
CA PRO A 90 -26.22 8.88 -1.10
C PRO A 90 -26.03 10.37 -1.49
N ALA A 91 -26.44 10.76 -2.69
CA ALA A 91 -26.42 12.14 -3.17
C ALA A 91 -27.47 13.05 -2.50
N GLU A 92 -28.47 12.47 -1.83
CA GLU A 92 -29.53 13.20 -1.10
C GLU A 92 -29.19 13.41 0.38
N LEU A 93 -28.10 12.80 0.86
CA LEU A 93 -27.65 12.96 2.24
C LEU A 93 -26.89 14.28 2.41
N ASP A 94 -27.26 15.04 3.42
CA ASP A 94 -26.51 16.25 3.78
C ASP A 94 -25.17 15.91 4.47
N ASP A 95 -24.22 16.84 4.39
CA ASP A 95 -22.86 16.66 4.94
C ASP A 95 -22.88 16.42 6.46
N ASP A 96 -23.85 16.99 7.18
CA ASP A 96 -24.04 16.83 8.61
C ASP A 96 -24.46 15.40 8.97
N THR A 97 -25.32 14.80 8.16
CA THR A 97 -25.76 13.41 8.31
C THR A 97 -24.62 12.46 7.99
N ILE A 98 -23.88 12.69 6.90
CA ILE A 98 -22.69 11.91 6.54
C ILE A 98 -21.67 11.99 7.66
N SER A 99 -21.34 13.19 8.16
CA SER A 99 -20.37 13.39 9.23
C SER A 99 -20.75 12.66 10.52
N ARG A 100 -22.03 12.73 10.94
CA ARG A 100 -22.53 12.08 12.16
C ARG A 100 -22.48 10.55 12.09
N HIS A 101 -22.58 9.98 10.90
CA HIS A 101 -22.60 8.53 10.68
C HIS A 101 -21.29 8.00 10.10
N THR A 102 -20.26 8.82 9.97
CA THR A 102 -18.94 8.39 9.56
C THR A 102 -18.30 7.56 10.67
N VAL A 103 -18.03 6.30 10.38
CA VAL A 103 -17.40 5.33 11.30
C VAL A 103 -15.94 5.09 10.98
N GLY A 104 -15.48 5.54 9.80
CA GLY A 104 -14.11 5.33 9.37
C GLY A 104 -13.78 6.04 8.06
N ARG A 105 -12.55 5.84 7.63
CA ARG A 105 -12.03 6.29 6.33
C ARG A 105 -11.19 5.19 5.69
N LYS A 106 -11.31 5.06 4.38
CA LYS A 106 -10.48 4.18 3.58
C LYS A 106 -9.60 5.01 2.66
N ILE A 107 -8.29 4.76 2.73
CA ILE A 107 -7.34 5.24 1.74
C ILE A 107 -7.08 4.08 0.79
N LYS A 108 -7.24 4.34 -0.51
CA LYS A 108 -6.95 3.39 -1.57
C LYS A 108 -5.74 3.86 -2.35
N TRP A 109 -4.81 2.95 -2.54
CA TRP A 109 -3.70 3.10 -3.47
C TRP A 109 -3.88 2.10 -4.59
N HIS A 110 -4.00 2.58 -5.80
CA HIS A 110 -4.15 1.71 -6.96
C HIS A 110 -3.20 2.11 -8.07
N HIS A 111 -2.79 1.08 -8.80
CA HIS A 111 -1.91 1.26 -9.95
C HIS A 111 -2.48 2.29 -10.91
N HIS A 112 -1.62 3.18 -11.36
CA HIS A 112 -1.90 4.18 -12.37
C HIS A 112 -0.97 3.99 -13.55
N GLN A 113 -1.52 3.92 -14.75
CA GLN A 113 -0.74 3.85 -15.98
C GLN A 113 -0.44 5.26 -16.45
N LEU A 114 0.83 5.64 -16.49
CA LEU A 114 1.22 6.96 -16.98
C LEU A 114 0.82 7.16 -18.42
N SER A 115 0.39 8.40 -18.75
CA SER A 115 0.12 8.84 -20.13
C SER A 115 1.38 8.83 -20.98
N ASN A 116 2.54 9.07 -20.36
CA ASN A 116 3.86 9.03 -21.00
C ASN A 116 4.77 8.12 -20.16
N PRO A 117 4.87 6.82 -20.48
CA PRO A 117 5.71 5.90 -19.74
C PRO A 117 7.18 6.30 -19.80
N VAL A 118 7.90 6.06 -18.70
CA VAL A 118 9.34 6.34 -18.61
C VAL A 118 10.08 5.33 -19.49
N ASP A 119 10.86 5.85 -20.44
CA ASP A 119 11.78 5.03 -21.24
C ASP A 119 13.06 4.75 -20.45
N ASP A 120 13.30 3.50 -20.06
CA ASP A 120 14.58 3.07 -19.49
C ASP A 120 15.34 2.19 -20.48
N PRO A 121 16.23 2.80 -21.32
CA PRO A 121 16.97 2.05 -22.34
C PRO A 121 17.95 1.02 -21.77
N LYS A 122 18.23 1.05 -20.47
CA LYS A 122 19.14 0.11 -19.81
C LYS A 122 18.44 -1.10 -19.20
N ASN A 123 17.11 -1.08 -19.14
CA ASN A 123 16.27 -2.16 -18.62
C ASN A 123 16.69 -2.69 -17.22
N HIS A 124 17.15 -1.78 -16.35
CA HIS A 124 17.51 -2.08 -14.96
C HIS A 124 16.39 -1.75 -13.98
N VAL A 125 15.32 -1.12 -14.48
CA VAL A 125 14.16 -0.72 -13.71
C VAL A 125 12.97 -1.59 -14.12
N PHE A 126 12.34 -2.20 -13.13
CA PHE A 126 11.12 -2.98 -13.33
C PHE A 126 9.92 -2.11 -12.99
N GLU A 127 8.93 -2.10 -13.83
CA GLU A 127 7.62 -1.54 -13.50
C GLU A 127 6.73 -2.62 -12.90
N GLY A 128 6.00 -2.25 -11.85
CA GLY A 128 5.06 -3.13 -11.19
C GLY A 128 3.72 -2.44 -10.93
N ASN A 129 2.73 -3.23 -10.61
CA ASN A 129 1.43 -2.75 -10.18
C ASN A 129 1.32 -2.86 -8.66
N ALA A 130 0.94 -1.77 -8.00
CA ALA A 130 0.71 -1.75 -6.56
C ALA A 130 -0.75 -1.39 -6.26
N PHE A 131 -1.35 -2.14 -5.34
CA PHE A 131 -2.71 -1.93 -4.86
C PHE A 131 -2.69 -2.06 -3.34
N ALA A 132 -3.21 -1.08 -2.64
CA ALA A 132 -3.38 -1.19 -1.21
C ALA A 132 -4.67 -0.53 -0.73
N ASP A 133 -5.23 -1.13 0.30
CA ASP A 133 -6.34 -0.58 1.07
C ASP A 133 -5.85 -0.34 2.50
N MET A 134 -6.07 0.87 3.00
CA MET A 134 -5.85 1.21 4.40
C MET A 134 -7.18 1.70 4.98
N VAL A 135 -7.80 0.86 5.80
CA VAL A 135 -9.07 1.17 6.46
C VAL A 135 -8.77 1.61 7.88
N MET A 136 -9.27 2.78 8.24
CA MET A 136 -9.15 3.37 9.56
C MET A 136 -10.52 3.52 10.20
N GLU A 137 -10.67 3.04 11.43
CA GLU A 137 -11.92 3.05 12.18
C GLU A 137 -11.71 3.68 13.55
N ALA A 138 -12.59 4.59 13.94
CA ALA A 138 -12.60 5.14 15.29
C ALA A 138 -13.08 4.05 16.26
N MET A 139 -12.27 3.71 17.26
CA MET A 139 -12.67 2.78 18.34
C MET A 139 -13.13 3.51 19.58
N GLU A 140 -12.33 4.43 20.04
CA GLU A 140 -12.51 5.27 21.23
C GLU A 140 -11.99 6.67 20.91
N PRO A 141 -12.28 7.71 21.68
CA PRO A 141 -11.82 9.07 21.38
C PRO A 141 -10.32 9.21 21.09
N GLU A 142 -9.50 8.38 21.78
CA GLU A 142 -8.03 8.38 21.66
C GLU A 142 -7.49 7.10 21.06
N LYS A 143 -8.30 6.34 20.32
CA LYS A 143 -7.87 5.09 19.69
C LYS A 143 -8.46 4.93 18.30
N THR A 144 -7.58 4.60 17.36
CA THR A 144 -7.92 4.32 15.97
C THR A 144 -7.39 2.97 15.55
N LYS A 145 -8.25 2.13 15.01
CA LYS A 145 -7.88 0.85 14.41
C LYS A 145 -7.55 1.05 12.94
N VAL A 146 -6.47 0.42 12.50
CA VAL A 146 -5.99 0.51 11.13
C VAL A 146 -5.81 -0.89 10.58
N HIS A 147 -6.51 -1.20 9.50
CA HIS A 147 -6.30 -2.40 8.69
C HIS A 147 -5.55 -2.01 7.42
N PHE A 148 -4.54 -2.76 7.07
CA PHE A 148 -3.76 -2.54 5.87
C PHE A 148 -3.65 -3.83 5.08
N ASP A 149 -3.97 -3.75 3.78
CA ASP A 149 -3.81 -4.84 2.82
C ASP A 149 -3.08 -4.30 1.60
N LEU A 150 -1.95 -4.92 1.24
CA LEU A 150 -1.11 -4.53 0.12
C LEU A 150 -0.88 -5.72 -0.79
N ARG A 151 -1.08 -5.50 -2.08
CA ARG A 151 -0.71 -6.41 -3.16
C ARG A 151 0.20 -5.69 -4.14
N ILE A 152 1.27 -6.35 -4.54
CA ILE A 152 2.09 -5.92 -5.67
C ILE A 152 2.22 -7.05 -6.69
N ASP A 153 2.20 -6.70 -7.97
CA ASP A 153 2.46 -7.59 -9.09
C ASP A 153 3.67 -7.04 -9.86
N VAL A 154 4.68 -7.87 -10.09
CA VAL A 154 5.91 -7.48 -10.80
C VAL A 154 6.22 -8.52 -11.87
N SER A 155 6.55 -8.05 -13.07
CA SER A 155 7.04 -8.88 -14.16
C SER A 155 8.57 -8.83 -14.22
N PHE A 156 9.22 -9.97 -14.37
CA PHE A 156 10.68 -10.06 -14.45
C PHE A 156 11.13 -11.23 -15.32
N VAL A 157 12.36 -11.16 -15.79
CA VAL A 157 12.98 -12.24 -16.57
C VAL A 157 13.63 -13.24 -15.64
N LEU A 158 13.16 -14.50 -15.70
CA LEU A 158 13.68 -15.58 -14.86
C LEU A 158 15.13 -15.89 -15.20
N TYR A 159 15.96 -15.98 -14.15
CA TYR A 159 17.37 -16.36 -14.26
C TYR A 159 17.52 -17.74 -14.91
N PRO A 160 18.47 -17.95 -15.83
CA PRO A 160 18.62 -19.21 -16.56
C PRO A 160 18.73 -20.46 -15.69
N ALA A 161 19.36 -20.36 -14.52
CA ALA A 161 19.52 -21.47 -13.59
C ALA A 161 18.21 -22.04 -13.04
N PHE A 162 17.16 -21.24 -12.97
CA PHE A 162 15.85 -21.68 -12.47
C PHE A 162 14.97 -22.33 -13.55
N ARG A 163 15.36 -22.24 -14.83
CA ARG A 163 14.58 -22.81 -15.94
C ARG A 163 14.50 -24.34 -15.91
N ILE A 164 15.28 -24.98 -15.02
CA ILE A 164 15.30 -26.44 -14.85
C ILE A 164 14.09 -26.93 -14.05
N LEU A 165 13.49 -26.06 -13.23
CA LEU A 165 12.33 -26.39 -12.41
C LEU A 165 11.02 -26.15 -13.20
N PRO A 166 9.97 -26.94 -12.91
CA PRO A 166 8.64 -26.68 -13.47
C PRO A 166 8.12 -25.28 -13.09
N GLU A 167 7.57 -24.55 -14.06
CA GLU A 167 7.07 -23.19 -13.87
C GLU A 167 6.12 -23.02 -12.67
N PRO A 168 5.16 -23.93 -12.39
CA PRO A 168 4.27 -23.78 -11.23
C PRO A 168 5.02 -23.78 -9.90
N ILE A 169 6.10 -24.54 -9.79
CA ILE A 169 6.94 -24.59 -8.57
C ILE A 169 7.66 -23.25 -8.40
N ILE A 170 8.27 -22.75 -9.45
CA ILE A 170 8.98 -21.46 -9.41
C ILE A 170 8.03 -20.35 -9.04
N ARG A 171 6.87 -20.28 -9.68
CA ARG A 171 5.84 -19.26 -9.42
C ARG A 171 5.40 -19.29 -7.94
N THR A 172 5.14 -20.48 -7.39
CA THR A 172 4.75 -20.63 -5.98
C THR A 172 5.85 -20.16 -5.03
N MET A 173 7.10 -20.57 -5.28
CA MET A 173 8.25 -20.16 -4.45
C MET A 173 8.48 -18.64 -4.52
N THR A 174 8.40 -18.06 -5.70
CA THR A 174 8.59 -16.61 -5.89
C THR A 174 7.50 -15.78 -5.21
N ASN A 175 6.25 -16.18 -5.37
CA ASN A 175 5.12 -15.49 -4.71
C ASN A 175 5.21 -15.58 -3.19
N ALA A 176 5.57 -16.75 -2.66
CA ALA A 176 5.75 -16.95 -1.22
C ALA A 176 6.92 -16.12 -0.67
N GLY A 177 8.06 -16.14 -1.37
CA GLY A 177 9.24 -15.36 -1.00
C GLY A 177 8.95 -13.85 -1.03
N MET A 178 8.30 -13.36 -2.08
CA MET A 178 7.93 -11.95 -2.21
C MET A 178 6.94 -11.53 -1.12
N SER A 179 5.92 -12.35 -0.83
CA SER A 179 4.95 -12.06 0.23
C SER A 179 5.63 -12.03 1.61
N MET A 180 6.60 -12.91 1.88
CA MET A 180 7.36 -12.89 3.14
C MET A 180 8.20 -11.61 3.28
N ILE A 181 8.86 -11.16 2.22
CA ILE A 181 9.63 -9.92 2.20
C ILE A 181 8.70 -8.73 2.44
N MET A 182 7.58 -8.67 1.74
CA MET A 182 6.59 -7.59 1.88
C MET A 182 6.00 -7.56 3.28
N GLN A 183 5.61 -8.71 3.85
CA GLN A 183 5.07 -8.78 5.20
C GLN A 183 6.09 -8.29 6.23
N THR A 184 7.35 -8.68 6.07
CA THR A 184 8.44 -8.20 6.94
C THR A 184 8.65 -6.69 6.83
N ALA A 185 8.62 -6.16 5.60
CA ALA A 185 8.75 -4.73 5.34
C ALA A 185 7.60 -3.93 5.93
N THR A 186 6.36 -4.40 5.73
CA THR A 186 5.15 -3.79 6.29
C THR A 186 5.18 -3.76 7.82
N ASN A 187 5.54 -4.86 8.46
CA ASN A 187 5.66 -4.92 9.91
C ASN A 187 6.72 -3.95 10.45
N LYS A 188 7.89 -3.86 9.79
CA LYS A 188 8.94 -2.89 10.16
C LYS A 188 8.49 -1.45 9.94
N MET A 189 7.80 -1.18 8.84
CA MET A 189 7.25 0.14 8.52
C MET A 189 6.28 0.58 9.62
N PHE A 190 5.27 -0.21 9.94
CA PHE A 190 4.31 0.13 10.99
C PHE A 190 4.93 0.19 12.38
N HIS A 191 5.92 -0.64 12.69
CA HIS A 191 6.70 -0.51 13.92
C HIS A 191 7.46 0.82 14.02
N SER A 192 8.02 1.31 12.91
CA SER A 192 8.70 2.60 12.87
C SER A 192 7.71 3.76 12.95
N ILE A 193 6.57 3.66 12.25
CA ILE A 193 5.45 4.60 12.36
C ILE A 193 4.99 4.71 13.81
N SER A 194 4.89 3.59 14.55
CA SER A 194 4.49 3.60 15.95
C SER A 194 5.39 4.43 16.84
N LYS A 195 6.68 4.38 16.56
CA LYS A 195 7.67 5.16 17.31
C LYS A 195 7.61 6.65 17.00
N ASP A 196 7.36 6.99 15.73
CA ASP A 196 7.29 8.38 15.27
C ASP A 196 5.97 9.05 15.67
N PHE A 197 4.86 8.33 15.56
CA PHE A 197 3.51 8.88 15.81
C PHE A 197 3.09 8.82 17.30
N GLY A 198 3.77 8.01 18.13
CA GLY A 198 3.51 7.91 19.57
C GLY A 198 2.56 6.79 19.96
N GLY A 199 3.06 5.57 19.94
CA GLY A 199 2.44 4.40 20.58
C GLY A 199 1.43 3.65 19.72
N ILE A 200 1.85 2.47 19.23
CA ILE A 200 0.94 1.45 18.67
C ILE A 200 0.95 0.25 19.62
N HIS A 201 -0.21 -0.30 19.90
CA HIS A 201 -0.33 -1.65 20.45
C HIS A 201 -0.74 -2.59 19.32
N HIS A 202 -0.01 -3.71 19.16
CA HIS A 202 -0.48 -4.80 18.30
C HIS A 202 -1.75 -5.38 18.90
N ALA A 203 -2.78 -5.53 18.09
CA ALA A 203 -4.01 -6.22 18.46
C ALA A 203 -3.81 -7.73 18.48
#